data_751a93e266653bf80d11b8a42abb3586
#
_entry.id   751a93e266653bf80d11b8a42abb3586
#
_cell.length_a   1.000
_cell.length_b   1.000
_cell.length_c   1.000
_cell.angle_alpha   90.00
_cell.angle_beta   90.00
_cell.angle_gamma   90.00
#
_symmetry.space_group_name_H-M   'P 1'
#
loop_
_entity.id
_entity.type
_entity.pdbx_description
1 polymer ?
#
loop_
_entity_poly.entity_id
_entity_poly.type
_entity_poly.pdbx_seq_one_letter_code
_entity_poly.pdbx_strand_id
1 'polypeptide(L)'
;MPDPFDLNLRHLRAIPQIVARGSLVAAAETANLSQSALTQGLAKLERQLGVVLFDRRNDGMIATREGAAFSERLTTMFHYLGEGVPPAPRSARGFSRPDRLLTSAQLRSFVKLADAGSYVEAAR
;
A
#
# COMPACT_ATOMS: atom_id res chain seq x y z
N MET A 1 12.90 12.43 6.41
CA MET A 1 11.86 11.39 6.27
C MET A 1 11.24 11.49 4.89
N PRO A 2 11.06 10.40 4.16
CA PRO A 2 10.44 10.47 2.83
C PRO A 2 8.99 10.95 2.94
N ASP A 3 8.53 11.61 1.89
CA ASP A 3 7.13 11.97 1.76
C ASP A 3 6.29 10.67 1.68
N PRO A 4 5.25 10.51 2.53
CA PRO A 4 4.40 9.31 2.48
C PRO A 4 3.82 9.04 1.10
N PHE A 5 3.63 10.06 0.29
CA PHE A 5 3.06 9.92 -1.04
C PHE A 5 4.07 9.45 -2.10
N ASP A 6 5.35 9.37 -1.74
CA ASP A 6 6.36 8.79 -2.62
C ASP A 6 6.41 7.26 -2.53
N LEU A 7 5.69 6.68 -1.56
CA LEU A 7 5.61 5.25 -1.38
C LEU A 7 4.57 4.65 -2.35
N ASN A 8 4.87 3.45 -2.84
CA ASN A 8 3.99 2.76 -3.78
C ASN A 8 2.88 2.03 -3.02
N LEU A 9 1.62 2.42 -3.26
CA LEU A 9 0.46 1.84 -2.57
C LEU A 9 0.29 0.34 -2.85
N ARG A 10 0.64 -0.15 -4.03
CA ARG A 10 0.56 -1.59 -4.34
C ARG A 10 1.53 -2.39 -3.49
N HIS A 11 2.74 -1.88 -3.31
CA HIS A 11 3.74 -2.50 -2.44
C HIS A 11 3.30 -2.42 -0.97
N LEU A 12 2.76 -1.29 -0.54
CA LEU A 12 2.24 -1.14 0.81
C LEU A 12 1.09 -2.12 1.10
N ARG A 13 0.19 -2.34 0.14
CA ARG A 13 -0.91 -3.31 0.30
C ARG A 13 -0.41 -4.74 0.47
N ALA A 14 0.73 -5.07 -0.13
CA ALA A 14 1.30 -6.40 -0.03
C ALA A 14 1.85 -6.70 1.36
N ILE A 15 2.25 -5.68 2.13
CA ILE A 15 2.90 -5.88 3.44
C ILE A 15 2.02 -6.64 4.42
N PRO A 16 0.76 -6.26 4.68
CA PRO A 16 -0.10 -7.06 5.56
C PRO A 16 -0.30 -8.49 5.07
N GLN A 17 -0.29 -8.71 3.76
CA GLN A 17 -0.42 -10.06 3.19
C GLN A 17 0.82 -10.91 3.48
N ILE A 18 2.01 -10.33 3.39
CA ILE A 18 3.25 -11.04 3.73
C ILE A 18 3.24 -11.42 5.22
N VAL A 19 2.83 -10.50 6.08
CA VAL A 19 2.74 -10.76 7.53
C VAL A 19 1.74 -11.88 7.81
N ALA A 20 0.56 -11.82 7.21
CA ALA A 20 -0.51 -12.79 7.45
C ALA A 20 -0.17 -14.17 6.91
N ARG A 21 0.48 -14.25 5.76
CA ARG A 21 0.73 -15.52 5.07
C ARG A 21 2.13 -16.08 5.29
N GLY A 22 3.08 -15.25 5.73
CA GLY A 22 4.48 -15.65 5.88
C GLY A 22 5.15 -16.03 4.56
N SER A 23 4.58 -15.60 3.43
CA SER A 23 5.02 -16.02 2.09
C SER A 23 5.00 -14.84 1.13
N LEU A 24 6.15 -14.59 0.51
CA LEU A 24 6.30 -13.59 -0.53
C LEU A 24 5.54 -13.98 -1.81
N VAL A 25 5.55 -15.27 -2.14
CA VAL A 25 4.85 -15.80 -3.33
C VAL A 25 3.35 -15.57 -3.21
N ALA A 26 2.76 -15.96 -2.09
CA ALA A 26 1.32 -15.80 -1.86
C ALA A 26 0.91 -14.32 -1.85
N ALA A 27 1.73 -13.45 -1.26
CA ALA A 27 1.46 -12.02 -1.24
C ALA A 27 1.57 -11.39 -2.64
N ALA A 28 2.54 -11.83 -3.45
CA ALA A 28 2.70 -11.36 -4.82
C ALA A 28 1.47 -11.72 -5.67
N GLU A 29 0.96 -12.94 -5.54
CA GLU A 29 -0.25 -13.37 -6.22
C GLU A 29 -1.45 -12.50 -5.84
N THR A 30 -1.65 -12.25 -4.55
CA THR A 30 -2.74 -11.42 -4.05
C THR A 30 -2.63 -9.98 -4.56
N ALA A 31 -1.41 -9.44 -4.64
CA ALA A 31 -1.17 -8.07 -5.11
C ALA A 31 -1.13 -7.96 -6.63
N ASN A 32 -1.25 -9.07 -7.34
CA ASN A 32 -1.11 -9.14 -8.80
C ASN A 32 0.23 -8.57 -9.26
N LEU A 33 1.29 -8.99 -8.58
CA LEU A 33 2.68 -8.63 -8.88
C LEU A 33 3.50 -9.89 -9.09
N SER A 34 4.59 -9.78 -9.86
CA SER A 34 5.58 -10.85 -9.89
C SER A 34 6.33 -10.89 -8.55
N GLN A 35 6.85 -12.05 -8.18
CA GLN A 35 7.67 -12.19 -6.98
C GLN A 35 8.89 -11.28 -7.04
N SER A 36 9.51 -11.16 -8.21
CA SER A 36 10.65 -10.28 -8.43
C SER A 36 10.29 -8.81 -8.20
N ALA A 37 9.16 -8.36 -8.74
CA ALA A 37 8.69 -6.99 -8.57
C ALA A 37 8.41 -6.67 -7.09
N LEU A 38 7.78 -7.61 -6.38
CA LEU A 38 7.50 -7.43 -4.95
C LEU A 38 8.79 -7.40 -4.13
N THR A 39 9.75 -8.29 -4.43
CA THR A 39 11.04 -8.31 -3.76
C THR A 39 11.78 -6.97 -3.91
N GLN A 40 11.83 -6.45 -5.13
CA GLN A 40 12.45 -5.16 -5.42
C GLN A 40 11.69 -4.00 -4.74
N GLY A 41 10.38 -4.05 -4.78
CA GLY A 41 9.52 -3.06 -4.13
C GLY A 41 9.73 -3.00 -2.62
N LEU A 42 9.83 -4.16 -1.96
CA LEU A 42 10.13 -4.24 -0.54
C LEU A 42 11.50 -3.66 -0.20
N ALA A 43 12.52 -4.02 -0.97
CA ALA A 43 13.87 -3.51 -0.76
C ALA A 43 13.91 -1.98 -0.90
N LYS A 44 13.24 -1.45 -1.90
CA LYS A 44 13.13 0.00 -2.09
C LYS A 44 12.41 0.66 -0.92
N LEU A 45 11.31 0.07 -0.46
CA LEU A 45 10.52 0.59 0.65
C LEU A 45 11.33 0.60 1.96
N GLU A 46 12.05 -0.47 2.25
CA GLU A 46 12.93 -0.53 3.42
C GLU A 46 14.01 0.56 3.38
N ARG A 47 14.59 0.80 2.19
CA ARG A 47 15.55 1.91 2.01
C ARG A 47 14.91 3.27 2.22
N GLN A 48 13.71 3.49 1.69
CA GLN A 48 12.99 4.76 1.84
C GLN A 48 12.65 5.04 3.30
N LEU A 49 12.24 4.00 4.04
CA LEU A 49 11.87 4.13 5.45
C LEU A 49 13.07 4.08 6.39
N GLY A 50 14.20 3.55 5.93
CA GLY A 50 15.40 3.40 6.75
C GLY A 50 15.29 2.31 7.82
N VAL A 51 14.40 1.35 7.63
CA VAL A 51 14.19 0.23 8.57
C VAL A 51 14.04 -1.08 7.82
N VAL A 52 14.39 -2.18 8.49
CA VAL A 52 14.16 -3.53 8.00
C VAL A 52 12.79 -3.98 8.45
N LEU A 53 11.93 -4.34 7.51
CA LEU A 53 10.56 -4.76 7.79
C LEU A 53 10.41 -6.27 7.93
N PHE A 54 11.25 -7.03 7.23
CA PHE A 54 11.17 -8.49 7.22
C PHE A 54 12.54 -9.14 7.32
N ASP A 55 12.59 -10.24 8.08
CA ASP A 55 13.72 -11.16 8.08
C ASP A 55 13.41 -12.29 7.10
N ARG A 56 14.34 -12.57 6.18
CA ARG A 56 14.23 -13.69 5.26
C ARG A 56 14.81 -14.93 5.90
N ARG A 57 14.01 -16.00 5.96
CA ARG A 57 14.42 -17.30 6.47
C ARG A 57 14.16 -18.37 5.40
N ASN A 58 14.78 -19.53 5.56
CA ASN A 58 14.63 -20.65 4.62
C ASN A 58 13.17 -21.11 4.48
N ASP A 59 12.36 -20.95 5.51
CA ASP A 59 10.97 -21.38 5.59
C ASP A 59 9.96 -20.24 5.40
N GLY A 60 10.41 -19.05 5.04
CA GLY A 60 9.52 -17.93 4.75
C GLY A 60 10.06 -16.59 5.20
N MET A 61 9.15 -15.62 5.27
CA MET A 61 9.45 -14.27 5.71
C MET A 61 8.75 -13.98 7.04
N ILE A 62 9.51 -13.45 7.97
CA ILE A 62 9.02 -13.10 9.30
C ILE A 62 9.15 -11.59 9.47
N ALA A 63 8.06 -10.94 9.89
CA ALA A 63 8.08 -9.52 10.16
C ALA A 63 8.99 -9.20 11.35
N THR A 64 9.80 -8.16 11.20
CA THR A 64 10.50 -7.56 12.33
C THR A 64 9.46 -6.85 13.21
N ARG A 65 9.90 -6.37 14.38
CA ARG A 65 9.04 -5.56 15.25
C ARG A 65 8.48 -4.34 14.50
N GLU A 66 9.35 -3.66 13.75
CA GLU A 66 8.99 -2.50 12.94
C GLU A 66 8.04 -2.89 11.82
N GLY A 67 8.29 -4.02 11.17
CA GLY A 67 7.42 -4.54 10.10
C GLY A 67 6.04 -4.89 10.60
N ALA A 68 5.93 -5.53 11.76
CA ALA A 68 4.64 -5.86 12.38
C ALA A 68 3.85 -4.60 12.74
N ALA A 69 4.50 -3.62 13.36
CA ALA A 69 3.87 -2.35 13.72
C ALA A 69 3.41 -1.58 12.48
N PHE A 70 4.24 -1.53 11.46
CA PHE A 70 3.91 -0.88 10.19
C PHE A 70 2.73 -1.56 9.49
N SER A 71 2.70 -2.89 9.49
CA SER A 71 1.60 -3.67 8.92
C SER A 71 0.27 -3.36 9.59
N GLU A 72 0.23 -3.24 10.91
CA GLU A 72 -0.99 -2.87 11.63
C GLU A 72 -1.52 -1.50 11.21
N ARG A 73 -0.63 -0.53 11.10
CA ARG A 73 -0.99 0.82 10.65
C ARG A 73 -1.50 0.83 9.21
N LEU A 74 -0.88 0.04 8.33
CA LEU A 74 -1.32 -0.10 6.95
C LEU A 74 -2.69 -0.74 6.86
N THR A 75 -2.95 -1.77 7.64
CA THR A 75 -4.26 -2.42 7.69
C THR A 75 -5.34 -1.42 8.08
N THR A 76 -5.10 -0.62 9.11
CA THR A 76 -6.03 0.44 9.52
C THR A 76 -6.23 1.48 8.43
N MET A 77 -5.13 1.94 7.80
CA MET A 77 -5.20 2.92 6.72
C MET A 77 -6.02 2.42 5.54
N PHE A 78 -5.77 1.20 5.09
CA PHE A 78 -6.50 0.64 3.95
C PHE A 78 -7.96 0.32 4.28
N HIS A 79 -8.26 0.01 5.53
CA HIS A 79 -9.64 -0.12 5.97
C HIS A 79 -10.40 1.19 5.79
N TYR A 80 -9.85 2.30 6.29
CA TYR A 80 -10.46 3.63 6.14
C TYR A 80 -10.52 4.06 4.67
N LEU A 81 -9.50 3.78 3.90
CA LEU A 81 -9.47 4.10 2.48
C LEU A 81 -10.57 3.34 1.72
N GLY A 82 -10.78 2.06 2.05
CA GLY A 82 -11.83 1.26 1.46
C GLY A 82 -13.24 1.75 1.83
N GLU A 83 -13.43 2.24 3.04
CA GLU A 83 -14.70 2.83 3.48
C GLU A 83 -14.94 4.20 2.83
N GLY A 84 -13.88 4.99 2.64
CA GLY A 84 -13.97 6.31 2.03
C GLY A 84 -14.21 6.31 0.54
N VAL A 85 -13.96 5.19 -0.14
CA VAL A 85 -14.16 5.04 -1.59
C VAL A 85 -15.37 4.14 -1.80
N PRO A 86 -16.50 4.65 -2.33
CA PRO A 86 -17.69 3.82 -2.52
C PRO A 86 -17.43 2.70 -3.51
N PRO A 87 -18.13 1.56 -3.37
CA PRO A 87 -18.00 0.47 -4.33
C PRO A 87 -18.41 0.93 -5.72
N ALA A 88 -17.73 0.40 -6.74
CA ALA A 88 -18.03 0.72 -8.14
C ALA A 88 -19.44 0.26 -8.49
N PRO A 89 -20.18 1.02 -9.34
CA PRO A 89 -21.48 0.56 -9.81
C PRO A 89 -21.32 -0.76 -10.58
N ARG A 90 -22.39 -1.59 -10.56
CA ARG A 90 -22.37 -2.91 -11.24
C ARG A 90 -22.01 -2.83 -12.73
N SER A 91 -22.24 -1.68 -13.35
CA SER A 91 -21.89 -1.43 -14.75
C SER A 91 -20.39 -1.25 -14.99
N ALA A 92 -19.61 -1.00 -13.95
CA ALA A 92 -18.16 -0.85 -14.07
C ALA A 92 -17.50 -2.24 -14.00
N ARG A 93 -17.27 -2.83 -15.15
CA ARG A 93 -16.67 -4.16 -15.28
C ARG A 93 -15.27 -4.19 -14.66
N GLY A 94 -15.03 -5.14 -13.78
CA GLY A 94 -13.71 -5.40 -13.21
C GLY A 94 -13.31 -4.52 -12.04
N PHE A 95 -14.12 -3.56 -11.64
CA PHE A 95 -13.79 -2.61 -10.58
C PHE A 95 -14.70 -2.74 -9.37
N SER A 96 -14.67 -3.90 -8.72
CA SER A 96 -15.43 -4.12 -7.47
C SER A 96 -14.86 -3.34 -6.28
N ARG A 97 -13.56 -3.01 -6.32
CA ARG A 97 -12.86 -2.29 -5.25
C ARG A 97 -12.02 -1.17 -5.86
N PRO A 98 -12.62 0.01 -6.16
CA PRO A 98 -11.90 1.13 -6.78
C PRO A 98 -10.78 1.69 -5.91
N ASP A 99 -10.87 1.55 -4.57
CA ASP A 99 -9.80 1.93 -3.66
C ASP A 99 -8.48 1.23 -3.98
N ARG A 100 -8.51 0.01 -4.52
CA ARG A 100 -7.32 -0.75 -4.89
C ARG A 100 -6.60 -0.22 -6.13
N LEU A 101 -7.26 0.64 -6.89
CA LEU A 101 -6.69 1.26 -8.09
C LEU A 101 -6.09 2.63 -7.81
N LEU A 102 -6.26 3.16 -6.60
CA LEU A 102 -5.70 4.45 -6.24
C LEU A 102 -4.17 4.41 -6.27
N THR A 103 -3.60 5.44 -6.84
CA THR A 103 -2.15 5.69 -6.78
C THR A 103 -1.84 6.70 -5.69
N SER A 104 -0.59 6.75 -5.27
CA SER A 104 -0.13 7.75 -4.31
C SER A 104 -0.32 9.17 -4.82
N ALA A 105 -0.12 9.38 -6.12
CA ALA A 105 -0.32 10.70 -6.74
C ALA A 105 -1.79 11.15 -6.68
N GLN A 106 -2.72 10.22 -6.93
CA GLN A 106 -4.16 10.52 -6.84
C GLN A 106 -4.56 10.85 -5.40
N LEU A 107 -4.03 10.08 -4.43
CA LEU A 107 -4.30 10.32 -3.02
C LEU A 107 -3.75 11.67 -2.58
N ARG A 108 -2.55 12.04 -3.03
CA ARG A 108 -1.95 13.35 -2.76
C ARG A 108 -2.85 14.49 -3.27
N SER A 109 -3.35 14.36 -4.50
CA SER A 109 -4.24 15.36 -5.09
C SER A 109 -5.53 15.51 -4.28
N PHE A 110 -6.11 14.39 -3.84
CA PHE A 110 -7.32 14.39 -3.01
C PHE A 110 -7.08 15.09 -1.67
N VAL A 111 -5.97 14.79 -0.99
CA VAL A 111 -5.63 15.40 0.29
C VAL A 111 -5.42 16.89 0.13
N LYS A 112 -4.71 17.33 -0.92
CA LYS A 112 -4.52 18.75 -1.20
C LYS A 112 -5.83 19.48 -1.45
N LEU A 113 -6.76 18.86 -2.17
CA LEU A 113 -8.07 19.43 -2.42
C LEU A 113 -8.87 19.57 -1.12
N ALA A 114 -8.85 18.56 -0.26
CA ALA A 114 -9.55 18.59 1.01
C ALA A 114 -8.97 19.67 1.95
N ASP A 115 -7.65 19.78 2.02
CA ASP A 115 -6.96 20.77 2.86
C ASP A 115 -7.17 22.19 2.35
N ALA A 116 -7.17 22.39 1.04
CA ALA A 116 -7.36 23.71 0.44
C ALA A 116 -8.82 24.19 0.47
N GLY A 117 -9.77 23.25 0.61
CA GLY A 117 -11.20 23.57 0.59
C GLY A 117 -11.75 23.94 -0.78
N SER A 118 -10.90 24.06 -1.79
CA SER A 118 -11.32 24.33 -3.16
C SER A 118 -10.33 23.76 -4.17
N TYR A 119 -10.85 23.46 -5.35
CA TYR A 119 -10.04 22.95 -6.46
C TYR A 119 -9.00 23.98 -6.95
N VAL A 120 -9.36 25.25 -6.94
CA VAL A 120 -8.47 26.34 -7.40
C VAL A 120 -7.24 26.45 -6.49
N GLU A 121 -7.44 26.40 -5.18
CA GLU A 121 -6.33 26.45 -4.23
C GLU A 121 -5.46 25.20 -4.29
N ALA A 122 -6.04 24.02 -4.50
CA ALA A 122 -5.30 22.79 -4.66
C ALA A 122 -4.41 22.76 -5.89
N ALA A 123 -4.77 23.51 -6.95
CA ALA A 123 -4.03 23.59 -8.21
C ALA A 123 -2.83 24.56 -8.15
N ARG A 124 -2.71 25.37 -7.11
CA ARG A 124 -1.60 26.34 -6.95
C ARG A 124 -0.27 25.68 -6.56
#